data_b57e8d79d811ea69806c142b46b9e90b
#
_entry.id   b57e8d79d811ea69806c142b46b9e90b
#
_cell.length_a   1.000
_cell.length_b   1.000
_cell.length_c   1.000
_cell.angle_alpha   90.00
_cell.angle_beta   90.00
_cell.angle_gamma   90.00
#
_symmetry.space_group_name_H-M   'P 1'
#
loop_
_entity.id
_entity.type
_entity.pdbx_description
1 polymer ?
#
loop_
_entity_poly.entity_id
_entity_poly.type
_entity_poly.pdbx_seq_one_letter_code
_entity_poly.pdbx_strand_id
1 'polypeptide(L)'
;MEGLAFGQSEHHSGFLTDGVASSRIGLSLIIVGLSSSLVWYFLQKGSKIYSIKAQMKDETSQYKLHFLRQLFHSIWQIIAVGGGAPIGKEAAPREIGTLFAGPIGKICILSMKDRIFLLACGAGAGLAAVYQVPLTSVFFVFETLGITLSIKRFVFVGLTTYVSTYTAGLVISDHALYQIPAIAWSLKEVWIVPLLLLFLTPLAWLFGRLSKKVSSNRIKDKRILLTLPSAFLFLVGLASYFPHLLGNGRMMAQEILNDSSGQTVLLMFFLKAVVVLIILWAGAYGGTLTPSFALGMAGAALLGMILGLDSQPTVLLLGSVCFLSVTLRAPISATGLVIGFTGLGLDSLPYLLVTAFLAYGFAKVLDRFPWASILCKMSKNKVIR
;
A
#
# COMPACT_ATOMS: atom_id res chain seq x y z
N MET A 1 18.17 -3.14 4.84
CA MET A 1 17.64 -2.52 6.06
C MET A 1 17.03 -3.56 6.99
N GLU A 2 16.13 -4.41 6.51
CA GLU A 2 15.55 -5.51 7.30
C GLU A 2 16.64 -6.35 7.98
N GLY A 3 17.67 -6.78 7.24
CA GLY A 3 18.80 -7.53 7.80
C GLY A 3 19.58 -6.80 8.89
N LEU A 4 19.70 -5.45 8.80
CA LEU A 4 20.34 -4.65 9.86
C LEU A 4 19.42 -4.52 11.09
N ALA A 5 18.13 -4.29 10.87
CA ALA A 5 17.14 -4.09 11.94
C ALA A 5 16.85 -5.39 12.70
N PHE A 6 16.58 -6.47 11.96
CA PHE A 6 16.07 -7.73 12.50
C PHE A 6 17.06 -8.91 12.38
N GLY A 7 18.15 -8.74 11.63
CA GLY A 7 19.12 -9.82 11.37
C GLY A 7 18.71 -10.77 10.26
N GLN A 8 17.51 -10.60 9.73
CA GLN A 8 16.88 -11.44 8.70
C GLN A 8 16.19 -10.54 7.68
N SER A 9 15.94 -11.04 6.48
CA SER A 9 15.11 -10.36 5.47
C SER A 9 13.88 -11.19 5.16
N GLU A 10 12.78 -10.54 4.81
CA GLU A 10 11.53 -11.20 4.38
C GLU A 10 11.75 -12.19 3.22
N HIS A 11 12.81 -12.01 2.43
CA HIS A 11 13.14 -12.90 1.33
C HIS A 11 13.74 -14.25 1.75
N HIS A 12 14.34 -14.33 2.94
CA HIS A 12 15.05 -15.53 3.39
C HIS A 12 14.28 -16.35 4.42
N SER A 13 13.53 -15.70 5.32
CA SER A 13 12.94 -16.36 6.49
C SER A 13 11.40 -16.37 6.50
N GLY A 14 10.76 -15.65 5.59
CA GLY A 14 9.30 -15.48 5.59
C GLY A 14 8.78 -14.55 6.68
N PHE A 15 9.39 -14.53 7.86
CA PHE A 15 9.01 -13.68 8.99
C PHE A 15 10.21 -12.89 9.51
N LEU A 16 10.08 -11.56 9.55
CA LEU A 16 11.15 -10.65 10.02
C LEU A 16 11.48 -10.82 11.52
N THR A 17 10.55 -11.36 12.28
CA THR A 17 10.61 -11.38 13.74
C THR A 17 10.91 -12.76 14.32
N ASP A 18 10.93 -13.82 13.51
CA ASP A 18 11.17 -15.18 13.98
C ASP A 18 12.59 -15.32 14.53
N GLY A 19 12.67 -15.75 15.80
CA GLY A 19 13.95 -15.90 16.50
C GLY A 19 14.66 -14.58 16.84
N VAL A 20 14.05 -13.42 16.58
CA VAL A 20 14.61 -12.11 16.91
C VAL A 20 14.24 -11.71 18.33
N ALA A 21 15.24 -11.34 19.14
CA ALA A 21 14.97 -10.87 20.50
C ALA A 21 14.06 -9.64 20.51
N SER A 22 13.04 -9.62 21.37
CA SER A 22 12.09 -8.51 21.50
C SER A 22 12.77 -7.17 21.79
N SER A 23 13.91 -7.19 22.49
CA SER A 23 14.73 -6.00 22.72
C SER A 23 15.29 -5.39 21.43
N ARG A 24 15.70 -6.22 20.46
CA ARG A 24 16.21 -5.78 19.16
C ARG A 24 15.09 -5.18 18.31
N ILE A 25 13.92 -5.79 18.32
CA ILE A 25 12.71 -5.27 17.67
C ILE A 25 12.36 -3.90 18.26
N GLY A 26 12.28 -3.81 19.59
CA GLY A 26 11.98 -2.56 20.29
C GLY A 26 12.99 -1.46 19.98
N LEU A 27 14.29 -1.79 20.01
CA LEU A 27 15.37 -0.84 19.68
C LEU A 27 15.26 -0.35 18.24
N SER A 28 15.02 -1.23 17.27
CA SER A 28 14.81 -0.84 15.86
C SER A 28 13.67 0.15 15.71
N LEU A 29 12.52 -0.12 16.32
CA LEU A 29 11.35 0.74 16.26
C LEU A 29 11.60 2.12 16.90
N ILE A 30 12.29 2.16 18.04
CA ILE A 30 12.67 3.43 18.70
C ILE A 30 13.60 4.24 17.80
N ILE A 31 14.64 3.62 17.26
CA ILE A 31 15.60 4.28 16.36
C ILE A 31 14.86 4.82 15.11
N VAL A 32 14.00 3.99 14.50
CA VAL A 32 13.24 4.40 13.31
C VAL A 32 12.25 5.52 13.63
N GLY A 33 11.56 5.46 14.77
CA GLY A 33 10.64 6.52 15.20
C GLY A 33 11.33 7.86 15.41
N LEU A 34 12.45 7.85 16.15
CA LEU A 34 13.25 9.04 16.42
C LEU A 34 13.87 9.62 15.14
N SER A 35 14.56 8.77 14.36
CA SER A 35 15.23 9.23 13.14
C SER A 35 14.23 9.69 12.07
N SER A 36 13.10 9.01 11.91
CA SER A 36 12.05 9.42 10.98
C SER A 36 11.42 10.76 11.36
N SER A 37 11.22 11.01 12.66
CA SER A 37 10.71 12.30 13.12
C SER A 37 11.64 13.44 12.77
N LEU A 38 12.95 13.27 12.97
CA LEU A 38 13.99 14.25 12.62
C LEU A 38 14.07 14.45 11.10
N VAL A 39 14.20 13.36 10.35
CA VAL A 39 14.33 13.41 8.88
C VAL A 39 13.15 14.12 8.26
N TRP A 40 11.92 13.72 8.57
CA TRP A 40 10.75 14.37 7.97
C TRP A 40 10.53 15.78 8.49
N TYR A 41 10.89 16.10 9.72
CA TYR A 41 10.87 17.48 10.19
C TYR A 41 11.78 18.38 9.34
N PHE A 42 13.04 17.98 9.14
CA PHE A 42 13.99 18.76 8.35
C PHE A 42 13.64 18.80 6.86
N LEU A 43 13.17 17.70 6.28
CA LEU A 43 12.75 17.65 4.88
C LEU A 43 11.55 18.57 4.59
N GLN A 44 10.68 18.79 5.58
CA GLN A 44 9.50 19.66 5.42
C GLN A 44 9.79 21.13 5.77
N LYS A 45 10.90 21.42 6.44
CA LYS A 45 11.28 22.79 6.80
C LYS A 45 11.64 23.59 5.55
N GLY A 46 10.82 24.60 5.23
CA GLY A 46 11.05 25.51 4.10
C GLY A 46 10.64 24.99 2.72
N SER A 47 10.16 23.74 2.58
CA SER A 47 9.57 23.27 1.32
C SER A 47 8.58 22.13 1.54
N LYS A 48 7.69 21.93 0.55
CA LYS A 48 6.70 20.85 0.58
C LYS A 48 7.27 19.58 -0.04
N ILE A 49 6.86 18.43 0.50
CA ILE A 49 7.03 17.13 -0.14
C ILE A 49 5.84 16.92 -1.08
N TYR A 50 6.12 16.62 -2.33
CA TYR A 50 5.12 16.51 -3.38
C TYR A 50 4.75 15.06 -3.65
N SER A 51 3.45 14.73 -3.52
CA SER A 51 2.93 13.45 -3.99
C SER A 51 2.95 13.37 -5.52
N ILE A 52 2.93 12.16 -6.08
CA ILE A 52 2.86 11.92 -7.53
C ILE A 52 1.75 12.75 -8.19
N LYS A 53 0.54 12.74 -7.61
CA LYS A 53 -0.59 13.52 -8.14
C LYS A 53 -0.37 15.04 -8.08
N ALA A 54 0.38 15.52 -7.09
CA ALA A 54 0.74 16.93 -7.01
C ALA A 54 1.77 17.29 -8.08
N GLN A 55 2.76 16.42 -8.33
CA GLN A 55 3.73 16.61 -9.41
C GLN A 55 3.07 16.60 -10.80
N MET A 56 2.05 15.76 -11.01
CA MET A 56 1.30 15.70 -12.28
C MET A 56 0.35 16.89 -12.49
N LYS A 57 -0.10 17.56 -11.42
CA LYS A 57 -1.02 18.71 -11.49
C LYS A 57 -0.33 20.05 -11.71
N ASP A 58 0.98 20.08 -11.65
CA ASP A 58 1.72 21.33 -11.70
C ASP A 58 1.78 21.88 -13.14
N GLU A 59 0.87 22.77 -13.44
CA GLU A 59 0.81 23.50 -14.71
C GLU A 59 1.82 24.65 -14.78
N THR A 60 2.34 25.09 -13.64
CA THR A 60 3.26 26.24 -13.57
C THR A 60 4.63 25.79 -13.12
N SER A 61 5.67 26.21 -13.84
CA SER A 61 7.08 25.99 -13.58
C SER A 61 7.60 26.50 -12.21
N GLN A 62 6.69 26.85 -11.29
CA GLN A 62 7.00 27.39 -9.98
C GLN A 62 7.44 26.33 -8.95
N TYR A 63 7.21 25.05 -9.21
CA TYR A 63 7.72 23.99 -8.35
C TYR A 63 9.21 23.77 -8.64
N LYS A 64 10.06 24.48 -7.92
CA LYS A 64 11.45 24.07 -7.73
C LYS A 64 11.43 22.76 -6.92
N LEU A 65 11.17 21.68 -7.62
CA LEU A 65 11.28 20.34 -7.04
C LEU A 65 12.75 20.17 -6.64
N HIS A 66 13.03 20.18 -5.36
CA HIS A 66 14.36 19.85 -4.89
C HIS A 66 14.57 18.34 -5.07
N PHE A 67 15.11 17.96 -6.23
CA PHE A 67 15.28 16.57 -6.64
C PHE A 67 15.90 15.71 -5.54
N LEU A 68 17.04 16.13 -4.98
CA LEU A 68 17.73 15.38 -3.93
C LEU A 68 16.88 15.23 -2.66
N ARG A 69 16.10 16.28 -2.31
CA ARG A 69 15.21 16.22 -1.14
C ARG A 69 14.08 15.21 -1.34
N GLN A 70 13.46 15.20 -2.50
CA GLN A 70 12.39 14.26 -2.83
C GLN A 70 12.94 12.83 -2.96
N LEU A 71 14.12 12.67 -3.53
CA LEU A 71 14.79 11.36 -3.60
C LEU A 71 15.10 10.83 -2.20
N PHE A 72 15.70 11.65 -1.34
CA PHE A 72 16.00 11.26 0.03
C PHE A 72 14.74 10.95 0.83
N HIS A 73 13.66 11.71 0.62
CA HIS A 73 12.35 11.41 1.20
C HIS A 73 11.86 10.01 0.82
N SER A 74 11.91 9.67 -0.46
CA SER A 74 11.46 8.36 -0.94
C SER A 74 12.35 7.22 -0.45
N ILE A 75 13.67 7.41 -0.43
CA ILE A 75 14.60 6.43 0.15
C ILE A 75 14.29 6.23 1.65
N TRP A 76 14.03 7.33 2.37
CA TRP A 76 13.73 7.23 3.80
C TRP A 76 12.44 6.47 4.10
N GLN A 77 11.43 6.54 3.23
CA GLN A 77 10.23 5.70 3.35
C GLN A 77 10.59 4.21 3.34
N ILE A 78 11.49 3.78 2.44
CA ILE A 78 11.93 2.38 2.36
C ILE A 78 12.68 1.98 3.64
N ILE A 79 13.57 2.85 4.12
CA ILE A 79 14.32 2.65 5.37
C ILE A 79 13.35 2.49 6.55
N ALA A 80 12.37 3.38 6.68
CA ALA A 80 11.41 3.34 7.78
C ALA A 80 10.57 2.05 7.78
N VAL A 81 10.11 1.60 6.61
CA VAL A 81 9.36 0.34 6.50
C VAL A 81 10.25 -0.86 6.79
N GLY A 82 11.47 -0.90 6.25
CA GLY A 82 12.44 -1.96 6.53
C GLY A 82 12.91 -2.01 7.99
N GLY A 83 12.73 -0.93 8.75
CA GLY A 83 12.96 -0.87 10.20
C GLY A 83 11.72 -1.16 11.04
N GLY A 84 10.60 -1.58 10.42
CA GLY A 84 9.39 -2.05 11.10
C GLY A 84 8.20 -1.10 11.06
N ALA A 85 8.26 0.05 10.37
CA ALA A 85 7.10 0.93 10.25
C ALA A 85 5.91 0.19 9.60
N PRO A 86 4.70 0.22 10.21
CA PRO A 86 3.56 -0.62 9.82
C PRO A 86 2.78 -0.07 8.61
N ILE A 87 3.49 0.49 7.63
CA ILE A 87 2.96 1.14 6.42
C ILE A 87 3.57 0.52 5.16
N GLY A 88 2.92 0.74 4.02
CA GLY A 88 3.37 0.16 2.75
C GLY A 88 4.60 0.87 2.16
N LYS A 89 5.50 0.10 1.59
CA LYS A 89 6.73 0.59 0.92
C LYS A 89 6.52 0.98 -0.54
N GLU A 90 5.36 0.72 -1.11
CA GLU A 90 5.04 0.90 -2.52
C GLU A 90 4.96 2.36 -2.99
N ALA A 91 4.83 3.32 -2.08
CA ALA A 91 4.79 4.72 -2.43
C ALA A 91 6.16 5.21 -2.94
N ALA A 92 7.23 4.81 -2.26
CA ALA A 92 8.58 5.26 -2.54
C ALA A 92 9.10 4.92 -3.96
N PRO A 93 9.04 3.67 -4.45
CA PRO A 93 9.46 3.35 -5.82
C PRO A 93 8.68 4.10 -6.90
N ARG A 94 7.37 4.29 -6.69
CA ARG A 94 6.53 5.08 -7.60
C ARG A 94 6.93 6.55 -7.62
N GLU A 95 7.25 7.13 -6.46
CA GLU A 95 7.73 8.51 -6.34
C GLU A 95 9.11 8.67 -6.98
N ILE A 96 10.02 7.70 -6.79
CA ILE A 96 11.34 7.68 -7.41
C ILE A 96 11.20 7.63 -8.94
N GLY A 97 10.39 6.71 -9.48
CA GLY A 97 10.16 6.62 -10.92
C GLY A 97 9.59 7.91 -11.51
N THR A 98 8.61 8.52 -10.84
CA THR A 98 8.07 9.83 -11.24
C THR A 98 9.14 10.92 -11.20
N LEU A 99 9.97 10.94 -10.15
CA LEU A 99 11.01 11.93 -9.94
C LEU A 99 12.06 11.91 -11.06
N PHE A 100 12.48 10.73 -11.50
CA PHE A 100 13.43 10.57 -12.62
C PHE A 100 12.79 10.88 -13.99
N ALA A 101 11.51 10.61 -14.17
CA ALA A 101 10.79 10.94 -15.39
C ALA A 101 10.68 12.46 -15.63
N GLY A 102 10.64 13.26 -14.56
CA GLY A 102 10.49 14.72 -14.65
C GLY A 102 11.59 15.43 -15.44
N PRO A 103 12.87 15.25 -15.12
CA PRO A 103 14.00 15.82 -15.87
C PRO A 103 14.03 15.35 -17.34
N ILE A 104 13.74 14.09 -17.61
CA ILE A 104 13.69 13.53 -18.99
C ILE A 104 12.66 14.30 -19.81
N GLY A 105 11.46 14.53 -19.28
CA GLY A 105 10.45 15.31 -19.98
C GLY A 105 10.82 16.78 -20.23
N LYS A 106 11.73 17.35 -19.42
CA LYS A 106 12.29 18.68 -19.67
C LYS A 106 13.36 18.67 -20.76
N ILE A 107 14.28 17.73 -20.71
CA ILE A 107 15.38 17.57 -21.69
C ILE A 107 14.80 17.31 -23.07
N CYS A 108 13.78 16.47 -23.17
CA CYS A 108 13.11 16.16 -24.44
C CYS A 108 12.12 17.27 -24.90
N ILE A 109 12.01 18.38 -24.20
CA ILE A 109 11.14 19.52 -24.54
C ILE A 109 9.70 19.06 -24.81
N LEU A 110 9.19 18.11 -24.00
CA LEU A 110 7.87 17.55 -24.19
C LEU A 110 6.76 18.57 -23.82
N SER A 111 5.61 18.44 -24.50
CA SER A 111 4.41 19.18 -24.14
C SER A 111 3.97 18.88 -22.69
N MET A 112 3.22 19.76 -22.05
CA MET A 112 2.74 19.54 -20.67
C MET A 112 1.96 18.23 -20.55
N LYS A 113 1.12 17.90 -21.54
CA LYS A 113 0.35 16.64 -21.57
C LYS A 113 1.24 15.40 -21.62
N ASP A 114 2.29 15.45 -22.43
CA ASP A 114 3.24 14.34 -22.57
C ASP A 114 4.15 14.21 -21.34
N ARG A 115 4.49 15.34 -20.71
CA ARG A 115 5.23 15.33 -19.43
C ARG A 115 4.40 14.69 -18.31
N ILE A 116 3.11 15.04 -18.18
CA ILE A 116 2.21 14.41 -17.20
C ILE A 116 2.12 12.90 -17.47
N PHE A 117 2.00 12.51 -18.73
CA PHE A 117 1.99 11.12 -19.14
C PHE A 117 3.31 10.41 -18.78
N LEU A 118 4.46 11.02 -19.05
CA LEU A 118 5.77 10.47 -18.72
C LEU A 118 5.96 10.29 -17.20
N LEU A 119 5.50 11.26 -16.40
CA LEU A 119 5.50 11.15 -14.93
C LEU A 119 4.68 9.94 -14.46
N ALA A 120 3.51 9.70 -15.07
CA ALA A 120 2.68 8.55 -14.77
C ALA A 120 3.34 7.23 -15.19
N CYS A 121 4.03 7.19 -16.35
CA CYS A 121 4.82 6.04 -16.77
C CYS A 121 5.94 5.72 -15.76
N GLY A 122 6.64 6.75 -15.26
CA GLY A 122 7.64 6.59 -14.21
C GLY A 122 7.07 5.98 -12.93
N ALA A 123 5.87 6.43 -12.50
CA ALA A 123 5.19 5.83 -11.35
C ALA A 123 4.82 4.36 -11.58
N GLY A 124 4.33 4.02 -12.79
CA GLY A 124 4.03 2.65 -13.19
C GLY A 124 5.28 1.77 -13.22
N ALA A 125 6.37 2.27 -13.80
CA ALA A 125 7.66 1.60 -13.84
C ALA A 125 8.19 1.29 -12.43
N GLY A 126 8.10 2.24 -11.49
CA GLY A 126 8.50 2.03 -10.09
C GLY A 126 7.66 0.96 -9.38
N LEU A 127 6.35 0.89 -9.66
CA LEU A 127 5.48 -0.17 -9.13
C LEU A 127 5.84 -1.52 -9.73
N ALA A 128 6.06 -1.57 -11.04
CA ALA A 128 6.42 -2.77 -11.78
C ALA A 128 7.75 -3.37 -11.29
N ALA A 129 8.75 -2.52 -11.08
CA ALA A 129 10.06 -2.94 -10.58
C ALA A 129 10.00 -3.59 -9.20
N VAL A 130 9.29 -2.98 -8.24
CA VAL A 130 9.33 -3.43 -6.85
C VAL A 130 8.50 -4.70 -6.60
N TYR A 131 7.47 -4.91 -7.39
CA TYR A 131 6.56 -6.05 -7.22
C TYR A 131 6.60 -7.07 -8.35
N GLN A 132 7.42 -6.85 -9.36
CA GLN A 132 7.54 -7.72 -10.54
C GLN A 132 6.18 -7.96 -11.25
N VAL A 133 5.34 -6.91 -11.32
CA VAL A 133 3.97 -6.96 -11.86
C VAL A 133 3.77 -5.98 -13.03
N PRO A 134 4.43 -6.21 -14.19
CA PRO A 134 4.45 -5.25 -15.29
C PRO A 134 3.07 -4.96 -15.85
N LEU A 135 2.27 -5.97 -16.17
CA LEU A 135 0.93 -5.80 -16.73
C LEU A 135 -0.03 -5.09 -15.76
N THR A 136 0.01 -5.46 -14.49
CA THR A 136 -0.77 -4.78 -13.44
C THR A 136 -0.42 -3.31 -13.34
N SER A 137 0.86 -2.99 -13.46
CA SER A 137 1.36 -1.61 -13.41
C SER A 137 0.90 -0.77 -14.61
N VAL A 138 0.67 -1.40 -15.78
CA VAL A 138 0.03 -0.75 -16.92
C VAL A 138 -1.38 -0.29 -16.53
N PHE A 139 -2.21 -1.20 -16.01
CA PHE A 139 -3.58 -0.86 -15.60
C PHE A 139 -3.59 0.15 -14.46
N PHE A 140 -2.64 0.07 -13.52
CA PHE A 140 -2.51 1.04 -12.44
C PHE A 140 -2.31 2.47 -12.95
N VAL A 141 -1.53 2.68 -14.01
CA VAL A 141 -1.33 4.01 -14.62
C VAL A 141 -2.66 4.58 -15.13
N PHE A 142 -3.48 3.77 -15.79
CA PHE A 142 -4.76 4.24 -16.33
C PHE A 142 -5.84 4.39 -15.25
N GLU A 143 -6.02 3.40 -14.37
CA GLU A 143 -7.08 3.42 -13.36
C GLU A 143 -6.80 4.39 -12.21
N THR A 144 -5.57 4.40 -11.68
CA THR A 144 -5.26 5.13 -10.43
C THR A 144 -4.75 6.54 -10.69
N LEU A 145 -3.96 6.73 -11.74
CA LEU A 145 -3.40 8.03 -12.07
C LEU A 145 -4.27 8.83 -13.04
N GLY A 146 -5.31 8.20 -13.61
CA GLY A 146 -6.31 8.89 -14.41
C GLY A 146 -5.81 9.31 -15.80
N ILE A 147 -4.85 8.59 -16.35
CA ILE A 147 -4.37 8.82 -17.72
C ILE A 147 -5.40 8.27 -18.71
N THR A 148 -5.74 9.06 -19.73
CA THR A 148 -6.66 8.62 -20.80
C THR A 148 -6.07 7.46 -21.58
N LEU A 149 -6.84 6.37 -21.69
CA LEU A 149 -6.45 5.18 -22.42
C LEU A 149 -6.38 5.46 -23.94
N SER A 150 -5.27 5.06 -24.55
CA SER A 150 -5.14 4.94 -26.01
C SER A 150 -4.13 3.85 -26.32
N ILE A 151 -4.22 3.24 -27.51
CA ILE A 151 -3.32 2.15 -27.92
C ILE A 151 -1.85 2.58 -27.84
N LYS A 152 -1.51 3.78 -28.34
CA LYS A 152 -0.13 4.31 -28.27
C LYS A 152 0.36 4.42 -26.83
N ARG A 153 -0.47 4.96 -25.93
CA ARG A 153 -0.12 5.10 -24.50
C ARG A 153 -0.03 3.75 -23.81
N PHE A 154 -0.94 2.82 -24.12
CA PHE A 154 -0.92 1.48 -23.56
C PHE A 154 0.38 0.75 -23.90
N VAL A 155 0.79 0.76 -25.17
CA VAL A 155 2.06 0.16 -25.63
C VAL A 155 3.25 0.84 -24.96
N PHE A 156 3.27 2.17 -24.87
CA PHE A 156 4.39 2.90 -24.24
C PHE A 156 4.50 2.59 -22.74
N VAL A 157 3.39 2.58 -22.01
CA VAL A 157 3.38 2.19 -20.57
C VAL A 157 3.81 0.72 -20.44
N GLY A 158 3.32 -0.16 -21.33
CA GLY A 158 3.72 -1.56 -21.37
C GLY A 158 5.24 -1.70 -21.50
N LEU A 159 5.83 -1.07 -22.52
CA LEU A 159 7.28 -1.09 -22.71
C LEU A 159 8.04 -0.60 -21.48
N THR A 160 7.63 0.53 -20.90
CA THR A 160 8.32 1.09 -19.72
C THR A 160 8.20 0.19 -18.49
N THR A 161 7.05 -0.42 -18.24
CA THR A 161 6.84 -1.32 -17.10
C THR A 161 7.56 -2.65 -17.28
N TYR A 162 7.53 -3.24 -18.47
CA TYR A 162 8.24 -4.49 -18.76
C TYR A 162 9.76 -4.32 -18.71
N VAL A 163 10.31 -3.26 -19.30
CA VAL A 163 11.74 -2.94 -19.20
C VAL A 163 12.14 -2.72 -17.74
N SER A 164 11.33 -2.01 -16.97
CA SER A 164 11.61 -1.78 -15.55
C SER A 164 11.59 -3.07 -14.74
N THR A 165 10.60 -3.96 -14.98
CA THR A 165 10.52 -5.27 -14.35
C THR A 165 11.75 -6.13 -14.72
N TYR A 166 12.07 -6.22 -16.00
CA TYR A 166 13.22 -6.99 -16.48
C TYR A 166 14.52 -6.50 -15.83
N THR A 167 14.75 -5.18 -15.82
CA THR A 167 15.97 -4.61 -15.23
C THR A 167 16.04 -4.86 -13.72
N ALA A 168 14.91 -4.75 -13.01
CA ALA A 168 14.85 -5.03 -11.58
C ALA A 168 15.03 -6.53 -11.29
N GLY A 169 14.53 -7.42 -12.16
CA GLY A 169 14.67 -8.87 -12.07
C GLY A 169 16.11 -9.37 -12.17
N LEU A 170 17.04 -8.57 -12.72
CA LEU A 170 18.49 -8.89 -12.71
C LEU A 170 19.08 -8.86 -11.29
N VAL A 171 18.41 -8.19 -10.33
CA VAL A 171 18.89 -8.03 -8.96
C VAL A 171 17.93 -8.67 -7.94
N ILE A 172 16.63 -8.62 -8.23
CA ILE A 172 15.57 -9.14 -7.36
C ILE A 172 15.20 -10.54 -7.86
N SER A 173 15.22 -11.53 -6.97
CA SER A 173 14.74 -12.88 -7.28
C SER A 173 13.25 -12.87 -7.64
N ASP A 174 12.89 -13.58 -8.70
CA ASP A 174 11.53 -13.70 -9.22
C ASP A 174 10.74 -14.73 -8.38
N HIS A 175 10.31 -14.32 -7.20
CA HIS A 175 9.48 -15.13 -6.32
C HIS A 175 8.21 -14.36 -5.95
N ALA A 176 7.08 -15.07 -5.90
CA ALA A 176 5.84 -14.53 -5.37
C ALA A 176 6.05 -13.97 -3.95
N LEU A 177 5.37 -12.87 -3.63
CA LEU A 177 5.48 -12.25 -2.31
C LEU A 177 4.95 -13.16 -1.21
N TYR A 178 3.91 -13.92 -1.51
CA TYR A 178 3.25 -14.83 -0.59
C TYR A 178 3.35 -16.26 -1.07
N GLN A 179 3.63 -17.17 -0.14
CA GLN A 179 3.56 -18.60 -0.39
C GLN A 179 2.14 -19.06 -0.10
N ILE A 180 1.46 -19.51 -1.14
CA ILE A 180 0.09 -20.04 -1.03
C ILE A 180 0.08 -21.51 -1.40
N PRO A 181 -0.74 -22.33 -0.72
CA PRO A 181 -0.97 -23.70 -1.15
C PRO A 181 -1.65 -23.74 -2.52
N ALA A 182 -1.53 -24.85 -3.22
CA ALA A 182 -2.22 -25.03 -4.50
C ALA A 182 -3.75 -24.86 -4.32
N ILE A 183 -4.35 -24.00 -5.13
CA ILE A 183 -5.78 -23.66 -5.07
C ILE A 183 -6.47 -24.21 -6.31
N ALA A 184 -7.53 -24.97 -6.11
CA ALA A 184 -8.48 -25.33 -7.15
C ALA A 184 -9.66 -24.35 -7.09
N TRP A 185 -9.78 -23.47 -8.07
CA TRP A 185 -10.88 -22.51 -8.15
C TRP A 185 -12.18 -23.24 -8.54
N SER A 186 -13.22 -23.05 -7.76
CA SER A 186 -14.52 -23.70 -7.94
C SER A 186 -15.67 -22.69 -7.80
N LEU A 187 -16.72 -22.86 -8.58
CA LEU A 187 -17.95 -22.06 -8.44
C LEU A 187 -18.64 -22.27 -7.08
N LYS A 188 -18.34 -23.39 -6.41
CA LYS A 188 -18.89 -23.67 -5.06
C LYS A 188 -18.47 -22.63 -4.02
N GLU A 189 -17.37 -21.92 -4.23
CA GLU A 189 -16.88 -20.90 -3.30
C GLU A 189 -17.42 -19.51 -3.61
N VAL A 190 -18.02 -19.30 -4.77
CA VAL A 190 -18.55 -17.99 -5.21
C VAL A 190 -19.72 -17.53 -4.34
N TRP A 191 -20.46 -18.43 -3.69
CA TRP A 191 -21.58 -18.07 -2.82
C TRP A 191 -21.18 -17.17 -1.63
N ILE A 192 -19.89 -17.22 -1.21
CA ILE A 192 -19.39 -16.39 -0.11
C ILE A 192 -19.15 -14.93 -0.54
N VAL A 193 -19.03 -14.66 -1.84
CA VAL A 193 -18.74 -13.32 -2.36
C VAL A 193 -19.75 -12.27 -1.88
N PRO A 194 -21.07 -12.47 -1.95
CA PRO A 194 -22.03 -11.50 -1.43
C PRO A 194 -21.83 -11.18 0.05
N LEU A 195 -21.48 -12.16 0.87
CA LEU A 195 -21.21 -11.98 2.30
C LEU A 195 -19.90 -11.21 2.53
N LEU A 196 -18.85 -11.56 1.76
CA LEU A 196 -17.59 -10.80 1.76
C LEU A 196 -17.82 -9.33 1.37
N LEU A 197 -18.62 -9.10 0.32
CA LEU A 197 -18.93 -7.74 -0.11
C LEU A 197 -19.68 -6.96 0.96
N LEU A 198 -20.71 -7.56 1.57
CA LEU A 198 -21.50 -6.90 2.61
C LEU A 198 -20.68 -6.58 3.85
N PHE A 199 -19.77 -7.45 4.23
CA PHE A 199 -18.94 -7.31 5.42
C PHE A 199 -17.70 -6.42 5.17
N LEU A 200 -16.91 -6.72 4.12
CA LEU A 200 -15.61 -6.08 3.91
C LEU A 200 -15.68 -4.75 3.17
N THR A 201 -16.62 -4.56 2.23
CA THR A 201 -16.68 -3.32 1.45
C THR A 201 -16.89 -2.07 2.33
N PRO A 202 -17.79 -2.05 3.33
CA PRO A 202 -17.93 -0.91 4.24
C PRO A 202 -16.66 -0.64 5.06
N LEU A 203 -16.00 -1.69 5.54
CA LEU A 203 -14.76 -1.58 6.31
C LEU A 203 -13.61 -1.05 5.47
N ALA A 204 -13.44 -1.57 4.25
CA ALA A 204 -12.45 -1.11 3.28
C ALA A 204 -12.70 0.34 2.86
N TRP A 205 -13.96 0.70 2.64
CA TRP A 205 -14.38 2.05 2.30
C TRP A 205 -14.06 3.03 3.45
N LEU A 206 -14.35 2.66 4.68
CA LEU A 206 -14.04 3.46 5.87
C LEU A 206 -12.53 3.61 6.04
N PHE A 207 -11.78 2.52 6.00
CA PHE A 207 -10.32 2.53 6.09
C PHE A 207 -9.69 3.38 4.99
N GLY A 208 -10.11 3.23 3.73
CA GLY A 208 -9.61 4.01 2.61
C GLY A 208 -9.89 5.51 2.74
N ARG A 209 -11.03 5.90 3.32
CA ARG A 209 -11.34 7.30 3.61
C ARG A 209 -10.53 7.85 4.79
N LEU A 210 -10.45 7.08 5.88
CA LEU A 210 -9.68 7.48 7.06
C LEU A 210 -8.20 7.61 6.72
N SER A 211 -7.60 6.66 6.01
CA SER A 211 -6.20 6.71 5.60
C SER A 211 -5.88 7.93 4.73
N LYS A 212 -6.76 8.29 3.78
CA LYS A 212 -6.63 9.52 3.00
C LYS A 212 -6.75 10.76 3.87
N LYS A 213 -7.71 10.79 4.80
CA LYS A 213 -7.93 11.91 5.71
C LYS A 213 -6.75 12.13 6.65
N VAL A 214 -6.25 11.09 7.30
CA VAL A 214 -5.10 11.20 8.21
C VAL A 214 -3.83 11.56 7.45
N SER A 215 -3.61 11.01 6.25
CA SER A 215 -2.48 11.35 5.40
C SER A 215 -2.49 12.81 4.92
N SER A 216 -3.67 13.38 4.64
CA SER A 216 -3.80 14.79 4.27
C SER A 216 -3.57 15.72 5.46
N ASN A 217 -3.99 15.31 6.65
CA ASN A 217 -3.91 16.06 7.91
C ASN A 217 -2.74 15.62 8.80
N ARG A 218 -1.76 14.90 8.22
CA ARG A 218 -0.58 14.46 8.99
C ARG A 218 0.15 15.62 9.64
N ILE A 219 0.75 15.36 10.78
CA ILE A 219 1.54 16.35 11.51
C ILE A 219 2.82 16.63 10.75
N LYS A 220 3.09 17.92 10.45
CA LYS A 220 4.24 18.37 9.63
C LYS A 220 5.13 19.38 10.33
N ASP A 221 4.65 19.95 11.42
CA ASP A 221 5.35 20.97 12.22
C ASP A 221 6.22 20.34 13.32
N LYS A 222 6.73 21.15 14.23
CA LYS A 222 7.58 20.70 15.35
C LYS A 222 6.97 19.59 16.18
N ARG A 223 5.64 19.43 16.19
CA ARG A 223 4.94 18.37 16.92
C ARG A 223 5.31 16.98 16.41
N ILE A 224 5.79 16.84 15.16
CA ILE A 224 6.24 15.55 14.61
C ILE A 224 7.38 14.95 15.46
N LEU A 225 8.22 15.80 16.07
CA LEU A 225 9.35 15.37 16.91
C LEU A 225 8.89 14.63 18.18
N LEU A 226 7.65 14.81 18.58
CA LEU A 226 7.06 14.11 19.72
C LEU A 226 6.05 13.05 19.26
N THR A 227 5.16 13.39 18.32
CA THR A 227 4.04 12.52 17.94
C THR A 227 4.51 11.25 17.24
N LEU A 228 5.51 11.34 16.37
CA LEU A 228 5.98 10.16 15.63
C LEU A 228 6.76 9.20 16.54
N PRO A 229 7.73 9.62 17.37
CA PRO A 229 8.37 8.74 18.35
C PRO A 229 7.38 8.13 19.33
N SER A 230 6.38 8.89 19.83
CA SER A 230 5.35 8.35 20.72
C SER A 230 4.49 7.27 20.05
N ALA A 231 4.16 7.45 18.77
CA ALA A 231 3.44 6.44 17.99
C ALA A 231 4.27 5.16 17.78
N PHE A 232 5.57 5.30 17.56
CA PHE A 232 6.49 4.14 17.49
C PHE A 232 6.69 3.48 18.85
N LEU A 233 6.75 4.23 19.94
CA LEU A 233 6.83 3.67 21.28
C LEU A 233 5.55 2.86 21.62
N PHE A 234 4.38 3.37 21.24
CA PHE A 234 3.14 2.59 21.31
C PHE A 234 3.21 1.30 20.49
N LEU A 235 3.80 1.37 19.28
CA LEU A 235 4.02 0.19 18.46
C LEU A 235 4.99 -0.81 19.09
N VAL A 236 6.02 -0.37 19.84
CA VAL A 236 6.92 -1.26 20.61
C VAL A 236 6.13 -2.10 21.60
N GLY A 237 5.23 -1.46 22.36
CA GLY A 237 4.35 -2.16 23.28
C GLY A 237 3.46 -3.21 22.63
N LEU A 238 2.89 -2.87 21.45
CA LEU A 238 2.07 -3.83 20.70
C LEU A 238 2.89 -4.95 20.05
N ALA A 239 4.07 -4.64 19.53
CA ALA A 239 4.93 -5.61 18.84
C ALA A 239 5.46 -6.71 19.77
N SER A 240 5.52 -6.45 21.09
CA SER A 240 5.90 -7.47 22.09
C SER A 240 4.87 -8.61 22.19
N TYR A 241 3.59 -8.33 21.85
CA TYR A 241 2.52 -9.32 21.86
C TYR A 241 2.09 -9.73 20.45
N PHE A 242 2.23 -8.85 19.48
CA PHE A 242 1.77 -9.02 18.09
C PHE A 242 2.86 -8.59 17.10
N PRO A 243 3.97 -9.33 16.97
CA PRO A 243 5.08 -8.96 16.10
C PRO A 243 4.68 -8.86 14.62
N HIS A 244 3.66 -9.59 14.18
CA HIS A 244 3.15 -9.58 12.80
C HIS A 244 2.46 -8.25 12.39
N LEU A 245 2.23 -7.33 13.34
CA LEU A 245 1.76 -5.97 13.04
C LEU A 245 2.84 -5.10 12.39
N LEU A 246 4.12 -5.47 12.51
CA LEU A 246 5.24 -4.72 11.96
C LEU A 246 5.30 -4.77 10.43
N GLY A 247 6.06 -3.84 9.86
CA GLY A 247 6.26 -3.75 8.42
C GLY A 247 4.97 -3.51 7.64
N ASN A 248 5.03 -3.77 6.35
CA ASN A 248 3.97 -3.44 5.39
C ASN A 248 2.72 -4.33 5.45
N GLY A 249 2.65 -5.33 6.32
CA GLY A 249 1.55 -6.28 6.46
C GLY A 249 1.80 -7.63 5.78
N ARG A 250 2.98 -7.84 5.18
CA ARG A 250 3.33 -9.12 4.55
C ARG A 250 3.33 -10.25 5.57
N MET A 251 3.98 -10.05 6.72
CA MET A 251 4.02 -11.06 7.80
C MET A 251 2.62 -11.44 8.27
N MET A 252 1.77 -10.44 8.54
CA MET A 252 0.39 -10.68 8.95
C MET A 252 -0.40 -11.51 7.93
N ALA A 253 -0.27 -11.19 6.64
CA ALA A 253 -0.97 -11.91 5.60
C ALA A 253 -0.46 -13.35 5.44
N GLN A 254 0.86 -13.57 5.53
CA GLN A 254 1.45 -14.90 5.45
C GLN A 254 1.07 -15.76 6.67
N GLU A 255 1.02 -15.17 7.87
CA GLU A 255 0.56 -15.85 9.08
C GLU A 255 -0.88 -16.33 8.93
N ILE A 256 -1.77 -15.48 8.43
CA ILE A 256 -3.18 -15.84 8.18
C ILE A 256 -3.31 -16.93 7.12
N LEU A 257 -2.42 -16.97 6.14
CA LEU A 257 -2.39 -18.05 5.15
C LEU A 257 -1.92 -19.38 5.73
N ASN A 258 -0.99 -19.34 6.70
CA ASN A 258 -0.44 -20.53 7.34
C ASN A 258 -1.39 -21.06 8.44
N ASP A 259 -1.91 -20.16 9.26
CA ASP A 259 -2.84 -20.48 10.34
C ASP A 259 -3.81 -19.30 10.56
N SER A 260 -5.04 -19.51 10.21
CA SER A 260 -6.11 -18.52 10.36
C SER A 260 -6.92 -18.72 11.64
N SER A 261 -6.35 -19.36 12.65
CA SER A 261 -7.06 -19.65 13.89
C SER A 261 -7.33 -18.42 14.75
N GLY A 262 -8.53 -18.16 15.02
CA GLY A 262 -9.17 -17.66 16.18
C GLY A 262 -9.06 -16.17 16.51
N GLN A 263 -9.03 -15.90 17.78
CA GLN A 263 -9.10 -14.56 18.39
C GLN A 263 -7.95 -13.64 17.95
N THR A 264 -6.81 -14.19 17.57
CA THR A 264 -5.62 -13.45 17.12
C THR A 264 -5.90 -12.69 15.81
N VAL A 265 -6.64 -13.29 14.86
CA VAL A 265 -6.98 -12.67 13.58
C VAL A 265 -7.86 -11.43 13.76
N LEU A 266 -8.84 -11.50 14.69
CA LEU A 266 -9.69 -10.36 15.02
C LEU A 266 -8.87 -9.18 15.54
N LEU A 267 -7.98 -9.44 16.50
CA LEU A 267 -7.10 -8.43 17.06
C LEU A 267 -6.14 -7.87 15.99
N MET A 268 -5.54 -8.72 15.17
CA MET A 268 -4.66 -8.31 14.08
C MET A 268 -5.36 -7.39 13.08
N PHE A 269 -6.61 -7.70 12.69
CA PHE A 269 -7.39 -6.85 11.78
C PHE A 269 -7.54 -5.42 12.32
N PHE A 270 -8.07 -5.30 13.54
CA PHE A 270 -8.33 -3.98 14.13
C PHE A 270 -7.03 -3.25 14.49
N LEU A 271 -6.07 -3.93 15.12
CA LEU A 271 -4.80 -3.33 15.51
C LEU A 271 -4.03 -2.84 14.29
N LYS A 272 -3.94 -3.65 13.21
CA LYS A 272 -3.26 -3.23 11.98
C LYS A 272 -3.89 -1.99 11.37
N ALA A 273 -5.23 -1.95 11.26
CA ALA A 273 -5.93 -0.77 10.75
C ALA A 273 -5.63 0.48 11.59
N VAL A 274 -5.72 0.36 12.92
CA VAL A 274 -5.49 1.47 13.86
C VAL A 274 -4.04 1.95 13.82
N VAL A 275 -3.08 1.04 13.87
CA VAL A 275 -1.64 1.38 13.90
C VAL A 275 -1.23 2.07 12.60
N VAL A 276 -1.68 1.59 11.44
CA VAL A 276 -1.45 2.27 10.15
C VAL A 276 -1.97 3.70 10.17
N LEU A 277 -3.19 3.91 10.67
CA LEU A 277 -3.79 5.25 10.75
C LEU A 277 -3.05 6.17 11.72
N ILE A 278 -2.66 5.66 12.89
CA ILE A 278 -1.90 6.42 13.90
C ILE A 278 -0.55 6.87 13.34
N ILE A 279 0.21 5.97 12.75
CA ILE A 279 1.55 6.24 12.21
C ILE A 279 1.48 7.25 11.05
N LEU A 280 0.50 7.13 10.15
CA LEU A 280 0.27 8.10 9.07
C LEU A 280 -0.13 9.48 9.61
N TRP A 281 -1.00 9.52 10.64
CA TRP A 281 -1.39 10.77 11.28
C TRP A 281 -0.24 11.43 12.03
N ALA A 282 0.56 10.65 12.75
CA ALA A 282 1.69 11.13 13.55
C ALA A 282 2.80 11.80 12.71
N GLY A 283 2.79 11.63 11.38
CA GLY A 283 3.69 12.33 10.48
C GLY A 283 4.43 11.44 9.47
N ALA A 284 4.31 10.12 9.57
CA ALA A 284 4.97 9.21 8.64
C ALA A 284 4.42 9.31 7.21
N TYR A 285 5.27 9.00 6.25
CA TYR A 285 4.95 8.88 4.83
C TYR A 285 5.10 7.43 4.38
N GLY A 286 4.09 6.92 3.70
CA GLY A 286 4.08 5.56 3.15
C GLY A 286 2.74 5.25 2.50
N GLY A 287 2.67 4.09 1.86
CA GLY A 287 1.47 3.59 1.20
C GLY A 287 0.57 2.78 2.14
N THR A 288 -0.60 2.43 1.61
CA THR A 288 -1.56 1.57 2.29
C THR A 288 -1.99 0.38 1.45
N LEU A 289 -1.29 0.12 0.33
CA LEU A 289 -1.63 -0.95 -0.61
C LEU A 289 -1.46 -2.33 0.06
N THR A 290 -0.25 -2.65 0.48
CA THR A 290 0.05 -3.92 1.16
C THR A 290 -0.67 -4.06 2.51
N PRO A 291 -0.81 -3.03 3.36
CA PRO A 291 -1.70 -3.10 4.51
C PRO A 291 -3.16 -3.41 4.14
N SER A 292 -3.68 -2.85 3.03
CA SER A 292 -5.04 -3.14 2.58
C SER A 292 -5.22 -4.58 2.12
N PHE A 293 -4.21 -5.17 1.46
CA PHE A 293 -4.20 -6.58 1.10
C PHE A 293 -4.31 -7.46 2.34
N ALA A 294 -3.45 -7.21 3.34
CA ALA A 294 -3.45 -7.96 4.60
C ALA A 294 -4.75 -7.80 5.40
N LEU A 295 -5.31 -6.58 5.45
CA LEU A 295 -6.61 -6.35 6.08
C LEU A 295 -7.75 -7.07 5.38
N GLY A 296 -7.73 -7.13 4.04
CA GLY A 296 -8.72 -7.89 3.28
C GLY A 296 -8.67 -9.37 3.61
N MET A 297 -7.48 -9.92 3.71
CA MET A 297 -7.25 -11.32 4.10
C MET A 297 -7.73 -11.61 5.53
N ALA A 298 -7.33 -10.77 6.49
CA ALA A 298 -7.76 -10.91 7.88
C ALA A 298 -9.28 -10.80 8.04
N GLY A 299 -9.89 -9.86 7.34
CA GLY A 299 -11.35 -9.70 7.37
C GLY A 299 -12.10 -10.88 6.75
N ALA A 300 -11.55 -11.49 5.69
CA ALA A 300 -12.11 -12.72 5.11
C ALA A 300 -11.98 -13.92 6.06
N ALA A 301 -10.83 -14.05 6.72
CA ALA A 301 -10.63 -15.07 7.76
C ALA A 301 -11.64 -14.93 8.90
N LEU A 302 -11.88 -13.69 9.37
CA LEU A 302 -12.89 -13.40 10.40
C LEU A 302 -14.30 -13.82 9.96
N LEU A 303 -14.66 -13.51 8.72
CA LEU A 303 -15.96 -13.93 8.19
C LEU A 303 -16.07 -15.46 8.09
N GLY A 304 -15.02 -16.13 7.63
CA GLY A 304 -14.94 -17.59 7.59
C GLY A 304 -15.17 -18.20 8.96
N MET A 305 -14.50 -17.67 9.99
CA MET A 305 -14.68 -18.11 11.38
C MET A 305 -16.12 -17.92 11.90
N ILE A 306 -16.74 -16.75 11.63
CA ILE A 306 -18.13 -16.47 12.03
C ILE A 306 -19.10 -17.47 11.39
N LEU A 307 -18.81 -17.89 10.16
CA LEU A 307 -19.64 -18.83 9.39
C LEU A 307 -19.31 -20.30 9.68
N GLY A 308 -18.31 -20.59 10.53
CA GLY A 308 -17.84 -21.95 10.81
C GLY A 308 -17.20 -22.62 9.59
N LEU A 309 -16.63 -21.82 8.68
CA LEU A 309 -15.90 -22.31 7.51
C LEU A 309 -14.41 -22.39 7.84
N ASP A 310 -13.78 -23.46 7.38
CA ASP A 310 -12.33 -23.51 7.37
C ASP A 310 -11.80 -22.38 6.48
N SER A 311 -10.73 -21.71 6.94
CA SER A 311 -10.13 -20.58 6.24
C SER A 311 -9.46 -21.04 4.96
N GLN A 312 -10.25 -21.20 3.91
CA GLN A 312 -9.72 -21.60 2.61
C GLN A 312 -8.96 -20.44 1.98
N PRO A 313 -7.76 -20.66 1.42
CA PRO A 313 -6.97 -19.65 0.76
C PRO A 313 -7.74 -18.87 -0.31
N THR A 314 -8.67 -19.51 -1.02
CA THR A 314 -9.58 -18.89 -1.98
C THR A 314 -10.37 -17.74 -1.35
N VAL A 315 -11.00 -17.99 -0.20
CA VAL A 315 -11.83 -17.02 0.53
C VAL A 315 -10.96 -15.85 1.00
N LEU A 316 -9.75 -16.12 1.51
CA LEU A 316 -8.79 -15.11 1.95
C LEU A 316 -8.39 -14.17 0.80
N LEU A 317 -8.16 -14.74 -0.39
CA LEU A 317 -7.78 -13.97 -1.57
C LEU A 317 -8.94 -13.16 -2.16
N LEU A 318 -10.16 -13.71 -2.14
CA LEU A 318 -11.37 -12.97 -2.49
C LEU A 318 -11.59 -11.77 -1.55
N GLY A 319 -11.32 -11.94 -0.26
CA GLY A 319 -11.34 -10.83 0.70
C GLY A 319 -10.25 -9.79 0.45
N SER A 320 -9.05 -10.23 0.09
CA SER A 320 -7.93 -9.34 -0.24
C SER A 320 -8.24 -8.48 -1.46
N VAL A 321 -8.75 -9.07 -2.54
CA VAL A 321 -9.11 -8.32 -3.75
C VAL A 321 -10.30 -7.38 -3.52
N CYS A 322 -11.29 -7.80 -2.72
CA CYS A 322 -12.42 -6.96 -2.31
C CYS A 322 -11.91 -5.69 -1.61
N PHE A 323 -11.12 -5.85 -0.54
CA PHE A 323 -10.62 -4.73 0.25
C PHE A 323 -9.69 -3.81 -0.56
N LEU A 324 -8.79 -4.41 -1.34
CA LEU A 324 -7.83 -3.69 -2.16
C LEU A 324 -8.50 -2.88 -3.28
N SER A 325 -9.49 -3.46 -3.96
CA SER A 325 -10.28 -2.80 -5.01
C SER A 325 -10.95 -1.52 -4.50
N VAL A 326 -11.53 -1.59 -3.30
CA VAL A 326 -12.21 -0.46 -2.66
C VAL A 326 -11.22 0.63 -2.23
N THR A 327 -10.12 0.26 -1.60
CA THR A 327 -9.13 1.23 -1.08
C THR A 327 -8.35 1.92 -2.19
N LEU A 328 -7.96 1.19 -3.25
CA LEU A 328 -7.29 1.72 -4.44
C LEU A 328 -8.26 2.46 -5.37
N ARG A 329 -9.53 2.06 -5.39
CA ARG A 329 -10.53 2.47 -6.40
C ARG A 329 -10.14 2.07 -7.82
N ALA A 330 -9.54 0.91 -7.96
CA ALA A 330 -8.95 0.38 -9.19
C ALA A 330 -9.11 -1.14 -9.22
N PRO A 331 -10.26 -1.67 -9.70
CA PRO A 331 -10.58 -3.10 -9.65
C PRO A 331 -9.64 -3.96 -10.51
N ILE A 332 -9.26 -3.53 -11.70
CA ILE A 332 -8.34 -4.29 -12.56
C ILE A 332 -6.95 -4.36 -11.92
N SER A 333 -6.46 -3.22 -11.43
CA SER A 333 -5.16 -3.15 -10.75
C SER A 333 -5.16 -3.97 -9.45
N ALA A 334 -6.25 -3.96 -8.68
CA ALA A 334 -6.38 -4.77 -7.47
C ALA A 334 -6.30 -6.26 -7.78
N THR A 335 -7.02 -6.72 -8.81
CA THR A 335 -6.98 -8.10 -9.28
C THR A 335 -5.58 -8.51 -9.70
N GLY A 336 -4.94 -7.71 -10.55
CA GLY A 336 -3.58 -8.00 -11.02
C GLY A 336 -2.53 -7.96 -9.90
N LEU A 337 -2.70 -7.10 -8.87
CA LEU A 337 -1.82 -7.09 -7.70
C LEU A 337 -1.97 -8.37 -6.87
N VAL A 338 -3.20 -8.84 -6.64
CA VAL A 338 -3.41 -10.11 -5.91
C VAL A 338 -2.75 -11.26 -6.67
N ILE A 339 -2.99 -11.39 -7.98
CA ILE A 339 -2.36 -12.42 -8.81
C ILE A 339 -0.84 -12.32 -8.75
N GLY A 340 -0.29 -11.12 -8.95
CA GLY A 340 1.18 -10.93 -8.95
C GLY A 340 1.83 -11.15 -7.60
N PHE A 341 1.17 -10.80 -6.49
CA PHE A 341 1.70 -11.04 -5.14
C PHE A 341 1.73 -12.51 -4.77
N THR A 342 0.81 -13.29 -5.31
CA THR A 342 0.57 -14.68 -4.91
C THR A 342 1.03 -15.70 -5.95
N GLY A 343 1.42 -15.24 -7.15
CA GLY A 343 1.82 -16.13 -8.24
C GLY A 343 0.69 -17.00 -8.79
N LEU A 344 -0.58 -16.59 -8.59
CA LEU A 344 -1.75 -17.33 -9.07
C LEU A 344 -1.77 -17.43 -10.59
N GLY A 345 -2.32 -18.54 -11.09
CA GLY A 345 -2.61 -18.74 -12.49
C GLY A 345 -3.78 -17.89 -13.01
N LEU A 346 -3.96 -17.85 -14.32
CA LEU A 346 -5.02 -17.10 -14.99
C LEU A 346 -6.43 -17.67 -14.71
N ASP A 347 -6.52 -18.89 -14.22
CA ASP A 347 -7.75 -19.53 -13.73
C ASP A 347 -8.41 -18.79 -12.57
N SER A 348 -7.60 -18.07 -11.76
CA SER A 348 -8.09 -17.21 -10.69
C SER A 348 -8.75 -15.91 -11.17
N LEU A 349 -8.41 -15.46 -12.39
CA LEU A 349 -8.76 -14.15 -12.92
C LEU A 349 -10.28 -13.86 -12.89
N PRO A 350 -11.18 -14.71 -13.36
CA PRO A 350 -12.61 -14.41 -13.39
C PRO A 350 -13.19 -14.20 -11.98
N TYR A 351 -12.78 -15.01 -11.01
CA TYR A 351 -13.27 -14.94 -9.62
C TYR A 351 -12.83 -13.64 -8.93
N LEU A 352 -11.54 -13.31 -9.05
CA LEU A 352 -10.97 -12.10 -8.47
C LEU A 352 -11.52 -10.85 -9.15
N LEU A 353 -11.63 -10.86 -10.48
CA LEU A 353 -12.09 -9.70 -11.25
C LEU A 353 -13.55 -9.35 -10.95
N VAL A 354 -14.43 -10.38 -10.94
CA VAL A 354 -15.85 -10.19 -10.60
C VAL A 354 -15.99 -9.64 -9.19
N THR A 355 -15.30 -10.23 -8.21
CA THR A 355 -15.32 -9.76 -6.83
C THR A 355 -14.83 -8.31 -6.72
N ALA A 356 -13.73 -7.97 -7.42
CA ALA A 356 -13.17 -6.62 -7.42
C ALA A 356 -14.14 -5.58 -7.98
N PHE A 357 -14.81 -5.88 -9.10
CA PHE A 357 -15.78 -4.96 -9.72
C PHE A 357 -17.04 -4.81 -8.87
N LEU A 358 -17.56 -5.88 -8.28
CA LEU A 358 -18.72 -5.83 -7.39
C LEU A 358 -18.41 -5.00 -6.13
N ALA A 359 -17.22 -5.22 -5.50
CA ALA A 359 -16.77 -4.43 -4.36
C ALA A 359 -16.64 -2.94 -4.69
N TYR A 360 -16.03 -2.63 -5.83
CA TYR A 360 -15.90 -1.26 -6.31
C TYR A 360 -17.25 -0.60 -6.61
N GLY A 361 -18.17 -1.32 -7.24
CA GLY A 361 -19.54 -0.88 -7.50
C GLY A 361 -20.28 -0.58 -6.20
N PHE A 362 -20.21 -1.47 -5.22
CA PHE A 362 -20.82 -1.28 -3.92
C PHE A 362 -20.20 -0.08 -3.16
N ALA A 363 -18.88 0.08 -3.21
CA ALA A 363 -18.23 1.25 -2.63
C ALA A 363 -18.69 2.57 -3.26
N LYS A 364 -18.96 2.60 -4.57
CA LYS A 364 -19.58 3.75 -5.25
C LYS A 364 -20.99 4.06 -4.75
N VAL A 365 -21.76 3.03 -4.43
CA VAL A 365 -23.09 3.20 -3.82
C VAL A 365 -22.93 3.83 -2.43
N LEU A 366 -22.00 3.33 -1.61
CA LEU A 366 -21.69 3.90 -0.29
C LEU A 366 -21.28 5.38 -0.37
N ASP A 367 -20.60 5.79 -1.44
CA ASP A 367 -20.20 7.20 -1.65
C ASP A 367 -21.41 8.14 -1.83
N ARG A 368 -22.58 7.66 -2.23
CA ARG A 368 -23.77 8.47 -2.49
C ARG A 368 -24.57 8.80 -1.23
N PHE A 369 -24.34 8.09 -0.14
CA PHE A 369 -25.08 8.33 1.10
C PHE A 369 -24.66 9.63 1.82
N PRO A 370 -25.60 10.38 2.46
CA PRO A 370 -25.32 11.67 3.10
C PRO A 370 -24.24 11.62 4.17
N TRP A 371 -24.18 10.56 4.95
CA TRP A 371 -23.14 10.38 5.97
C TRP A 371 -21.73 10.30 5.39
N ALA A 372 -21.60 9.94 4.12
CA ALA A 372 -20.34 10.03 3.39
C ALA A 372 -19.84 11.48 3.28
N SER A 373 -20.75 12.45 3.17
CA SER A 373 -20.43 13.88 3.14
C SER A 373 -20.04 14.44 4.51
N ILE A 374 -20.55 13.89 5.61
CA ILE A 374 -20.21 14.32 6.97
C ILE A 374 -18.74 14.01 7.27
N LEU A 375 -18.25 12.81 6.92
CA LEU A 375 -16.84 12.46 7.04
C LEU A 375 -15.93 13.36 6.17
N CYS A 376 -16.47 13.88 5.05
CA CYS A 376 -15.75 14.79 4.15
C CYS A 376 -15.78 16.25 4.67
N LYS A 377 -16.91 16.73 5.23
CA LYS A 377 -17.07 18.10 5.78
C LYS A 377 -16.23 18.30 7.05
N MET A 378 -16.07 17.32 7.89
CA MET A 378 -15.15 17.39 9.05
C MET A 378 -13.68 17.62 8.65
N SER A 379 -13.33 17.46 7.36
CA SER A 379 -12.01 17.75 6.81
C SER A 379 -11.82 19.21 6.40
N LYS A 380 -12.89 19.95 6.02
CA LYS A 380 -12.78 21.32 5.51
C LYS A 380 -12.76 22.41 6.58
N ASN A 381 -13.26 22.14 7.78
CA ASN A 381 -13.40 23.15 8.83
C ASN A 381 -12.13 23.44 9.66
N LYS A 382 -10.95 22.93 9.29
CA LYS A 382 -9.67 23.24 9.97
C LYS A 382 -8.67 24.02 9.11
N VAL A 383 -9.09 24.57 7.97
CA VAL A 383 -8.21 25.39 7.11
C VAL A 383 -8.41 26.90 7.36
N ILE A 384 -9.34 27.27 8.25
CA ILE A 384 -9.52 28.67 8.67
C ILE A 384 -9.31 28.72 10.18
N ARG A 385 -8.05 28.77 10.60
CA ARG A 385 -7.54 29.47 11.80
C ARG A 385 -6.01 29.37 11.80
#